data_b4723c7b89a5293369dc2ac1e55c9043
#
_entry.id   b4723c7b89a5293369dc2ac1e55c9043
#
_cell.length_a   1.000
_cell.length_b   1.000
_cell.length_c   1.000
_cell.angle_alpha   90.00
_cell.angle_beta   90.00
_cell.angle_gamma   90.00
#
_symmetry.space_group_name_H-M   'P 1'
#
loop_
_entity.id
_entity.type
_entity.pdbx_description
1 polymer ?
#
loop_
_entity_poly.entity_id
_entity_poly.type
_entity_poly.pdbx_seq_one_letter_code
_entity_poly.pdbx_strand_id
1 'polypeptide(L)'
;GVWRPLPRTMASPAVAVQWCNYVPGTWAAAKHPENILPAAMVEPVVKKICETFSDYDPVFLISGDADFETEQALQRYLWVTRLVQKFAPNAPLAYHLKGWSDALPQELAENAALYLYQSGHNPAYQYTARTLAESFRARLPQKPVLNSEPCYEQMGYSRLAYGRHRQEDCRRILWTSLLSGACAGITYGAHGVWNWYKPGMPENPVSGEGFLQAPLCTDALELPGAEDFAFARQLCEDWGRWDFTPCPEVLLAYREEIPAARSGVRTVLYLPTAAPLPLAGTLSVQKIYFIDLETRKTLPAHFLYKAGALHLEQAPCYRDALLIIEGESPC
;
A
#
# COMPACT_ATOMS: atom_id res chain seq x y z
N GLY A 1 9.44 12.37 18.37
CA GLY A 1 8.33 13.31 18.21
C GLY A 1 7.06 12.53 17.94
N VAL A 2 5.99 12.81 18.69
CA VAL A 2 4.69 12.16 18.55
C VAL A 2 4.13 12.56 17.18
N TRP A 3 3.96 11.59 16.30
CA TRP A 3 3.27 11.79 15.03
C TRP A 3 1.84 12.28 15.32
N ARG A 4 1.48 13.47 14.84
CA ARG A 4 0.08 13.90 14.85
C ARG A 4 -0.56 13.35 13.58
N PRO A 5 -1.67 12.60 13.69
CA PRO A 5 -2.43 12.23 12.50
C PRO A 5 -2.81 13.50 11.74
N LEU A 6 -2.75 13.42 10.40
CA LEU A 6 -3.28 14.49 9.54
C LEU A 6 -4.68 14.87 10.02
N PRO A 7 -5.04 16.16 10.03
CA PRO A 7 -6.30 16.62 10.62
C PRO A 7 -7.50 15.88 10.00
N ARG A 8 -8.50 15.60 10.83
CA ARG A 8 -9.73 14.84 10.53
C ARG A 8 -10.65 15.43 9.43
N THR A 9 -10.17 16.32 8.61
CA THR A 9 -10.94 16.87 7.48
C THR A 9 -10.92 15.99 6.24
N MET A 10 -10.39 14.77 6.31
CA MET A 10 -10.42 13.81 5.20
C MET A 10 -11.75 13.02 5.10
N ALA A 11 -12.88 13.71 5.25
CA ALA A 11 -14.15 13.25 4.70
C ALA A 11 -14.25 13.51 3.18
N SER A 12 -13.31 14.26 2.62
CA SER A 12 -13.14 14.42 1.18
C SER A 12 -12.17 13.35 0.67
N PRO A 13 -12.39 12.78 -0.52
CA PRO A 13 -11.42 11.89 -1.13
C PRO A 13 -10.06 12.61 -1.20
N ALA A 14 -9.01 11.97 -0.69
CA ALA A 14 -7.68 12.52 -0.77
C ALA A 14 -7.31 12.71 -2.25
N VAL A 15 -7.04 13.94 -2.64
CA VAL A 15 -6.60 14.23 -4.00
C VAL A 15 -5.09 14.02 -4.06
N ALA A 16 -4.65 13.03 -4.82
CA ALA A 16 -3.25 12.88 -5.17
C ALA A 16 -3.05 13.37 -6.60
N VAL A 17 -2.17 14.34 -6.78
CA VAL A 17 -1.80 14.83 -8.11
C VAL A 17 -0.46 14.22 -8.48
N GLN A 18 -0.49 13.21 -9.34
CA GLN A 18 0.69 12.48 -9.76
C GLN A 18 1.30 13.08 -11.02
N TRP A 19 2.60 13.32 -10.96
CA TRP A 19 3.40 13.75 -12.10
C TRP A 19 3.88 12.51 -12.87
N CYS A 20 3.12 12.08 -13.87
CA CYS A 20 3.44 10.93 -14.71
C CYS A 20 4.16 11.34 -16.00
N ASN A 21 5.29 12.04 -15.90
CA ASN A 21 6.09 12.33 -17.07
C ASN A 21 7.30 11.44 -17.13
N TYR A 22 7.56 10.95 -18.33
CA TYR A 22 8.81 10.29 -18.59
C TYR A 22 9.96 11.30 -18.44
N VAL A 23 10.84 11.00 -17.50
CA VAL A 23 12.00 11.82 -17.19
C VAL A 23 13.22 11.20 -17.86
N PRO A 24 14.06 11.98 -18.57
CA PRO A 24 15.26 11.45 -19.19
C PRO A 24 16.12 10.69 -18.18
N GLY A 25 16.63 9.53 -18.57
CA GLY A 25 17.44 8.67 -17.71
C GLY A 25 16.65 7.67 -16.87
N THR A 26 15.32 7.59 -17.00
CA THR A 26 14.50 6.55 -16.38
C THR A 26 14.23 5.39 -17.35
N TRP A 27 13.86 4.23 -16.81
CA TRP A 27 13.52 3.05 -17.62
C TRP A 27 12.31 3.31 -18.53
N ALA A 28 11.34 4.09 -18.06
CA ALA A 28 10.15 4.44 -18.83
C ALA A 28 10.50 5.34 -20.03
N ALA A 29 11.37 6.32 -19.82
CA ALA A 29 11.86 7.18 -20.89
C ALA A 29 12.73 6.43 -21.92
N ALA A 30 13.43 5.39 -21.49
CA ALA A 30 14.19 4.54 -22.41
C ALA A 30 13.28 3.73 -23.35
N LYS A 31 12.09 3.33 -22.89
CA LYS A 31 11.09 2.62 -23.70
C LYS A 31 10.26 3.54 -24.59
N HIS A 32 9.96 4.75 -24.09
CA HIS A 32 9.05 5.71 -24.72
C HIS A 32 9.64 7.13 -24.73
N PRO A 33 10.75 7.35 -25.44
CA PRO A 33 11.40 8.65 -25.45
C PRO A 33 10.53 9.78 -26.03
N GLU A 34 9.54 9.45 -26.85
CA GLU A 34 8.55 10.37 -27.41
C GLU A 34 7.65 11.01 -26.35
N ASN A 35 7.54 10.39 -25.18
CA ASN A 35 6.71 10.88 -24.05
C ASN A 35 7.49 11.77 -23.07
N ILE A 36 8.76 12.05 -23.34
CA ILE A 36 9.58 12.92 -22.49
C ILE A 36 9.09 14.36 -22.64
N LEU A 37 8.67 14.97 -21.52
CA LEU A 37 8.31 16.38 -21.52
C LEU A 37 9.56 17.26 -21.79
N PRO A 38 9.54 18.13 -22.82
CA PRO A 38 10.63 19.07 -23.07
C PRO A 38 10.93 19.94 -21.85
N ALA A 39 12.20 20.21 -21.57
CA ALA A 39 12.61 20.98 -20.40
C ALA A 39 11.91 22.35 -20.29
N ALA A 40 11.72 23.03 -21.43
CA ALA A 40 11.04 24.32 -21.46
C ALA A 40 9.56 24.26 -21.04
N MET A 41 8.94 23.08 -21.08
CA MET A 41 7.54 22.87 -20.69
C MET A 41 7.36 22.48 -19.23
N VAL A 42 8.43 22.10 -18.52
CA VAL A 42 8.33 21.57 -17.14
C VAL A 42 7.77 22.63 -16.18
N GLU A 43 8.38 23.81 -16.11
CA GLU A 43 7.92 24.86 -15.19
C GLU A 43 6.50 25.36 -15.50
N PRO A 44 6.11 25.67 -16.76
CA PRO A 44 4.74 26.03 -17.08
C PRO A 44 3.70 24.97 -16.68
N VAL A 45 4.01 23.68 -16.90
CA VAL A 45 3.09 22.59 -16.58
C VAL A 45 2.98 22.41 -15.08
N VAL A 46 4.10 22.39 -14.35
CA VAL A 46 4.09 22.28 -12.87
C VAL A 46 3.31 23.45 -12.26
N LYS A 47 3.56 24.67 -12.71
CA LYS A 47 2.83 25.86 -12.27
C LYS A 47 1.32 25.69 -12.48
N LYS A 48 0.91 25.28 -13.68
CA LYS A 48 -0.50 25.08 -14.00
C LYS A 48 -1.16 23.99 -13.14
N ILE A 49 -0.45 22.89 -12.87
CA ILE A 49 -0.92 21.81 -11.97
C ILE A 49 -1.12 22.38 -10.56
N CYS A 50 -0.13 23.07 -9.99
CA CYS A 50 -0.24 23.63 -8.67
C CYS A 50 -1.42 24.62 -8.58
N GLU A 51 -1.52 25.56 -9.53
CA GLU A 51 -2.64 26.53 -9.58
C GLU A 51 -4.01 25.86 -9.70
N THR A 52 -4.09 24.70 -10.38
CA THR A 52 -5.36 24.02 -10.58
C THR A 52 -5.81 23.23 -9.35
N PHE A 53 -4.89 22.64 -8.62
CA PHE A 53 -5.22 21.65 -7.60
C PHE A 53 -4.95 22.08 -6.15
N SER A 54 -4.25 23.18 -5.90
CA SER A 54 -3.90 23.60 -4.53
C SER A 54 -5.09 23.80 -3.60
N ASP A 55 -6.24 24.22 -4.12
CA ASP A 55 -7.47 24.42 -3.34
C ASP A 55 -8.10 23.12 -2.82
N TYR A 56 -7.62 21.95 -3.29
CA TYR A 56 -8.11 20.64 -2.87
C TYR A 56 -7.22 19.97 -1.80
N ASP A 57 -6.27 20.68 -1.22
CA ASP A 57 -5.31 20.15 -0.24
C ASP A 57 -4.62 18.85 -0.71
N PRO A 58 -4.05 18.80 -1.93
CA PRO A 58 -3.53 17.58 -2.50
C PRO A 58 -2.21 17.17 -1.88
N VAL A 59 -1.90 15.88 -1.96
CA VAL A 59 -0.52 15.38 -1.92
C VAL A 59 0.01 15.38 -3.35
N PHE A 60 1.11 16.10 -3.62
CA PHE A 60 1.76 16.06 -4.93
C PHE A 60 2.73 14.89 -5.03
N LEU A 61 2.44 13.94 -5.90
CA LEU A 61 3.33 12.84 -6.24
C LEU A 61 4.24 13.29 -7.39
N ILE A 62 5.50 13.52 -7.06
CA ILE A 62 6.48 14.15 -7.98
C ILE A 62 6.92 13.18 -9.09
N SER A 63 6.74 11.89 -8.89
CA SER A 63 7.10 10.85 -9.84
C SER A 63 5.99 9.82 -10.02
N GLY A 64 6.02 9.08 -11.12
CA GLY A 64 5.17 7.91 -11.38
C GLY A 64 6.03 6.80 -11.96
N ASP A 65 6.00 5.60 -11.36
CA ASP A 65 6.80 4.43 -11.73
C ASP A 65 8.29 4.75 -11.97
N ALA A 66 8.81 5.69 -11.18
CA ALA A 66 10.15 6.19 -11.40
C ALA A 66 11.22 5.28 -10.78
N ASP A 67 12.32 5.17 -11.49
CA ASP A 67 13.61 4.90 -10.90
C ASP A 67 14.44 6.20 -10.84
N PHE A 68 15.47 6.19 -10.01
CA PHE A 68 16.35 7.32 -9.81
C PHE A 68 17.82 6.88 -10.04
N GLU A 69 18.01 5.95 -10.97
CA GLU A 69 19.29 5.28 -11.18
C GLU A 69 20.34 6.18 -11.86
N THR A 70 19.87 7.27 -12.52
CA THR A 70 20.79 8.21 -13.19
C THR A 70 20.76 9.58 -12.53
N GLU A 71 21.93 10.26 -12.56
CA GLU A 71 22.05 11.65 -12.11
C GLU A 71 21.08 12.58 -12.85
N GLN A 72 20.88 12.34 -14.15
CA GLN A 72 19.95 13.12 -14.97
C GLN A 72 18.50 13.02 -14.44
N ALA A 73 18.04 11.81 -14.07
CA ALA A 73 16.73 11.59 -13.49
C ALA A 73 16.62 12.27 -12.12
N LEU A 74 17.61 12.07 -11.24
CA LEU A 74 17.63 12.69 -9.92
C LEU A 74 17.53 14.21 -10.00
N GLN A 75 18.37 14.85 -10.82
CA GLN A 75 18.38 16.31 -10.98
C GLN A 75 17.06 16.84 -11.55
N ARG A 76 16.42 16.10 -12.47
CA ARG A 76 15.11 16.48 -12.99
C ARG A 76 14.03 16.45 -11.90
N TYR A 77 13.99 15.40 -11.09
CA TYR A 77 13.02 15.29 -9.99
C TYR A 77 13.28 16.31 -8.88
N LEU A 78 14.52 16.59 -8.53
CA LEU A 78 14.87 17.68 -7.61
C LEU A 78 14.44 19.06 -8.15
N TRP A 79 14.56 19.28 -9.45
CA TRP A 79 14.05 20.52 -10.05
C TRP A 79 12.54 20.62 -9.96
N VAL A 80 11.78 19.56 -10.31
CA VAL A 80 10.32 19.53 -10.16
C VAL A 80 9.90 19.73 -8.71
N THR A 81 10.60 19.10 -7.75
CA THR A 81 10.38 19.30 -6.31
C THR A 81 10.46 20.78 -5.93
N ARG A 82 11.53 21.47 -6.34
CA ARG A 82 11.70 22.92 -6.08
C ARG A 82 10.60 23.76 -6.73
N LEU A 83 10.12 23.38 -7.92
CA LEU A 83 9.02 24.08 -8.58
C LEU A 83 7.71 23.90 -7.83
N VAL A 84 7.38 22.69 -7.36
CA VAL A 84 6.17 22.47 -6.54
C VAL A 84 6.26 23.25 -5.23
N GLN A 85 7.41 23.22 -4.53
CA GLN A 85 7.64 24.01 -3.34
C GLN A 85 7.51 25.53 -3.58
N LYS A 86 7.86 26.01 -4.78
CA LYS A 86 7.69 27.42 -5.19
C LYS A 86 6.22 27.80 -5.41
N PHE A 87 5.43 26.93 -6.07
CA PHE A 87 4.06 27.24 -6.48
C PHE A 87 2.99 26.72 -5.51
N ALA A 88 3.32 25.75 -4.65
CA ALA A 88 2.47 25.17 -3.62
C ALA A 88 3.28 24.90 -2.32
N PRO A 89 3.79 25.93 -1.63
CA PRO A 89 4.82 25.80 -0.59
C PRO A 89 4.40 25.00 0.64
N ASN A 90 3.11 24.88 0.91
CA ASN A 90 2.59 24.13 2.06
C ASN A 90 2.07 22.74 1.71
N ALA A 91 2.09 22.36 0.44
CA ALA A 91 1.56 21.07 0.00
C ALA A 91 2.52 19.94 0.34
N PRO A 92 2.02 18.81 0.88
CA PRO A 92 2.84 17.63 1.10
C PRO A 92 3.29 17.02 -0.23
N LEU A 93 4.54 16.57 -0.26
CA LEU A 93 5.19 15.92 -1.42
C LEU A 93 5.45 14.46 -1.16
N ALA A 94 5.40 13.64 -2.19
CA ALA A 94 5.83 12.26 -2.16
C ALA A 94 6.39 11.82 -3.52
N TYR A 95 7.06 10.67 -3.53
CA TYR A 95 7.67 10.11 -4.74
C TYR A 95 7.18 8.68 -4.93
N HIS A 96 6.54 8.44 -6.06
CA HIS A 96 6.04 7.12 -6.44
C HIS A 96 7.14 6.39 -7.22
N LEU A 97 7.62 5.26 -6.65
CA LEU A 97 8.70 4.47 -7.23
C LEU A 97 8.16 3.40 -8.18
N LYS A 98 9.03 2.90 -9.05
CA LYS A 98 8.74 1.69 -9.83
C LYS A 98 8.48 0.50 -8.90
N GLY A 99 7.74 -0.49 -9.38
CA GLY A 99 7.43 -1.69 -8.61
C GLY A 99 8.64 -2.38 -8.00
N TRP A 100 8.48 -2.91 -6.79
CA TRP A 100 9.46 -3.72 -6.06
C TRP A 100 10.75 -2.99 -5.67
N SER A 101 10.75 -1.66 -5.63
CA SER A 101 11.91 -0.83 -5.33
C SER A 101 11.72 -0.02 -4.05
N ASP A 102 12.79 0.06 -3.25
CA ASP A 102 12.94 0.99 -2.14
C ASP A 102 14.07 2.02 -2.37
N ALA A 103 14.58 2.07 -3.60
CA ALA A 103 15.71 2.89 -4.01
C ALA A 103 15.33 4.38 -4.18
N LEU A 104 14.86 5.01 -3.11
CA LEU A 104 14.59 6.45 -3.08
C LEU A 104 15.88 7.19 -2.65
N PRO A 105 16.46 8.10 -3.45
CA PRO A 105 17.61 8.90 -3.06
C PRO A 105 17.34 9.72 -1.78
N GLN A 106 18.40 9.91 -0.98
CA GLN A 106 18.29 10.61 0.30
C GLN A 106 17.81 12.06 0.12
N GLU A 107 18.27 12.73 -0.92
CA GLU A 107 17.90 14.12 -1.25
C GLU A 107 16.39 14.26 -1.54
N LEU A 108 15.79 13.25 -2.16
CA LEU A 108 14.34 13.21 -2.36
C LEU A 108 13.60 12.80 -1.09
N ALA A 109 14.14 11.83 -0.36
CA ALA A 109 13.57 11.37 0.90
C ALA A 109 13.44 12.50 1.94
N GLU A 110 14.40 13.42 2.01
CA GLU A 110 14.37 14.58 2.91
C GLU A 110 13.18 15.51 2.59
N ASN A 111 12.86 15.67 1.32
CA ASN A 111 11.75 16.51 0.86
C ASN A 111 10.37 15.83 0.96
N ALA A 112 10.30 14.51 1.07
CA ALA A 112 9.04 13.78 1.13
C ALA A 112 8.30 14.04 2.46
N ALA A 113 6.99 14.18 2.41
CA ALA A 113 6.12 14.20 3.60
C ALA A 113 5.78 12.77 4.06
N LEU A 114 5.72 11.83 3.14
CA LEU A 114 5.47 10.40 3.38
C LEU A 114 6.25 9.56 2.35
N TYR A 115 6.52 8.31 2.71
CA TYR A 115 7.14 7.36 1.79
C TYR A 115 6.07 6.57 1.06
N LEU A 116 6.24 6.43 -0.26
CA LEU A 116 5.40 5.61 -1.11
C LEU A 116 6.20 4.40 -1.59
N TYR A 117 5.55 3.25 -1.67
CA TYR A 117 6.09 2.09 -2.34
C TYR A 117 5.04 1.41 -3.21
N GLN A 118 5.50 0.64 -4.19
CA GLN A 118 4.68 -0.14 -5.08
C GLN A 118 4.98 -1.62 -4.88
N SER A 119 4.04 -2.39 -4.30
CA SER A 119 4.20 -3.84 -4.18
C SER A 119 3.94 -4.58 -5.51
N GLY A 120 3.25 -3.92 -6.44
CA GLY A 120 3.16 -4.31 -7.85
C GLY A 120 2.25 -5.49 -8.14
N HIS A 121 2.33 -5.98 -9.39
CA HIS A 121 1.31 -6.84 -10.01
C HIS A 121 1.81 -8.25 -10.35
N ASN A 122 2.82 -8.78 -9.65
CA ASN A 122 3.32 -10.12 -9.93
C ASN A 122 3.31 -11.01 -8.67
N PRO A 123 2.65 -12.18 -8.72
CA PRO A 123 2.55 -13.06 -7.55
C PRO A 123 3.89 -13.65 -7.08
N ALA A 124 4.92 -13.67 -7.94
CA ALA A 124 6.27 -14.08 -7.53
C ALA A 124 6.90 -13.10 -6.52
N TYR A 125 6.38 -11.88 -6.44
CA TYR A 125 6.83 -10.84 -5.52
C TYR A 125 5.77 -10.52 -4.45
N GLN A 126 4.94 -11.48 -4.08
CA GLN A 126 3.85 -11.29 -3.11
C GLN A 126 4.31 -10.78 -1.73
N TYR A 127 5.57 -11.05 -1.37
CA TYR A 127 6.16 -10.60 -0.10
C TYR A 127 6.63 -9.15 -0.11
N THR A 128 6.68 -8.50 -1.25
CA THR A 128 7.14 -7.11 -1.35
C THR A 128 6.22 -6.14 -0.62
N ALA A 129 4.94 -6.48 -0.46
CA ALA A 129 4.02 -5.69 0.37
C ALA A 129 4.50 -5.56 1.82
N ARG A 130 5.17 -6.60 2.34
CA ARG A 130 5.78 -6.63 3.67
C ARG A 130 7.19 -6.03 3.66
N THR A 131 8.07 -6.57 2.83
CA THR A 131 9.50 -6.22 2.87
C THR A 131 9.75 -4.75 2.55
N LEU A 132 8.98 -4.16 1.62
CA LEU A 132 9.07 -2.73 1.31
C LEU A 132 8.50 -1.86 2.44
N ALA A 133 7.38 -2.26 3.06
CA ALA A 133 6.85 -1.56 4.22
C ALA A 133 7.87 -1.51 5.36
N GLU A 134 8.50 -2.66 5.67
CA GLU A 134 9.54 -2.79 6.69
C GLU A 134 10.78 -1.94 6.34
N SER A 135 11.24 -1.97 5.08
CA SER A 135 12.38 -1.17 4.61
C SER A 135 12.14 0.33 4.77
N PHE A 136 10.99 0.83 4.27
CA PHE A 136 10.67 2.25 4.40
C PHE A 136 10.41 2.69 5.84
N ARG A 137 9.84 1.81 6.67
CA ARG A 137 9.65 2.09 8.09
C ARG A 137 10.98 2.24 8.83
N ALA A 138 11.99 1.46 8.46
CA ALA A 138 13.34 1.54 9.07
C ALA A 138 14.15 2.74 8.59
N ARG A 139 13.71 3.42 7.52
CA ARG A 139 14.43 4.52 6.89
C ARG A 139 14.40 5.80 7.73
N LEU A 140 15.48 6.57 7.66
CA LEU A 140 15.57 7.91 8.29
C LEU A 140 15.56 9.02 7.21
N PRO A 141 14.93 10.16 7.52
CA PRO A 141 14.07 10.43 8.68
C PRO A 141 12.80 9.56 8.66
N GLN A 142 12.31 9.17 9.82
CA GLN A 142 11.07 8.39 9.89
C GLN A 142 9.88 9.20 9.39
N LYS A 143 9.12 8.62 8.46
CA LYS A 143 7.93 9.22 7.85
C LYS A 143 6.81 8.19 7.74
N PRO A 144 5.54 8.61 7.61
CA PRO A 144 4.46 7.70 7.29
C PRO A 144 4.74 6.93 6.00
N VAL A 145 4.32 5.67 5.95
CA VAL A 145 4.54 4.77 4.80
C VAL A 145 3.20 4.36 4.21
N LEU A 146 3.06 4.42 2.90
CA LEU A 146 1.85 4.07 2.16
C LEU A 146 2.19 3.13 1.00
N ASN A 147 1.47 2.01 0.89
CA ASN A 147 1.49 1.22 -0.33
C ASN A 147 0.63 1.90 -1.39
N SER A 148 1.26 2.67 -2.25
CA SER A 148 0.58 3.52 -3.24
C SER A 148 0.16 2.78 -4.50
N GLU A 149 0.69 1.56 -4.72
CA GLU A 149 0.29 0.70 -5.83
C GLU A 149 0.45 -0.78 -5.47
N PRO A 150 -0.58 -1.36 -4.82
CA PRO A 150 -0.70 -2.81 -4.66
C PRO A 150 -1.16 -3.45 -5.98
N CYS A 151 -1.33 -4.77 -5.97
CA CYS A 151 -1.98 -5.43 -7.09
C CYS A 151 -3.41 -4.89 -7.30
N TYR A 152 -3.80 -4.70 -8.56
CA TYR A 152 -5.16 -4.27 -8.91
C TYR A 152 -6.05 -5.48 -9.16
N GLU A 153 -7.27 -5.42 -8.63
CA GLU A 153 -8.24 -6.50 -8.82
C GLU A 153 -8.56 -6.69 -10.29
N GLN A 154 -8.62 -7.94 -10.74
CA GLN A 154 -8.80 -8.39 -12.13
C GLN A 154 -7.68 -8.00 -13.10
N MET A 155 -6.58 -7.40 -12.64
CA MET A 155 -5.42 -7.17 -13.50
C MET A 155 -4.66 -8.47 -13.72
N GLY A 156 -4.24 -8.71 -14.97
CA GLY A 156 -3.35 -9.83 -15.30
C GLY A 156 -2.00 -9.68 -14.61
N TYR A 157 -1.37 -10.79 -14.31
CA TYR A 157 -0.05 -10.79 -13.71
C TYR A 157 0.98 -10.16 -14.67
N SER A 158 1.82 -9.28 -14.14
CA SER A 158 2.89 -8.66 -14.92
C SER A 158 4.03 -9.66 -15.23
N ARG A 159 4.91 -9.28 -16.15
CA ARG A 159 6.09 -10.05 -16.55
C ARG A 159 5.76 -11.46 -17.08
N LEU A 160 4.74 -11.53 -17.91
CA LEU A 160 4.33 -12.75 -18.61
C LEU A 160 3.93 -13.93 -17.70
N ALA A 161 3.64 -13.68 -16.44
CA ALA A 161 3.02 -14.68 -15.58
C ALA A 161 1.56 -14.90 -15.97
N TYR A 162 1.10 -16.17 -15.93
CA TYR A 162 -0.25 -16.52 -16.35
C TYR A 162 -1.22 -16.45 -15.17
N GLY A 163 -2.23 -15.58 -15.25
CA GLY A 163 -3.29 -15.46 -14.27
C GLY A 163 -3.73 -14.01 -14.02
N ARG A 164 -4.66 -13.84 -13.09
CA ARG A 164 -5.21 -12.54 -12.66
C ARG A 164 -5.20 -12.45 -11.15
N HIS A 165 -5.03 -11.22 -10.65
CA HIS A 165 -5.26 -10.92 -9.24
C HIS A 165 -6.76 -10.97 -8.92
N ARG A 166 -7.09 -11.71 -7.87
CA ARG A 166 -8.47 -11.86 -7.39
C ARG A 166 -8.69 -10.99 -6.16
N GLN A 167 -9.92 -10.90 -5.71
CA GLN A 167 -10.30 -10.22 -4.46
C GLN A 167 -9.39 -10.65 -3.29
N GLU A 168 -9.19 -11.98 -3.13
CA GLU A 168 -8.39 -12.52 -2.02
C GLU A 168 -6.92 -12.09 -2.09
N ASP A 169 -6.37 -11.90 -3.29
CA ASP A 169 -5.00 -11.38 -3.46
C ASP A 169 -4.92 -9.93 -3.00
N CYS A 170 -5.88 -9.10 -3.39
CA CYS A 170 -5.96 -7.69 -2.98
C CYS A 170 -6.15 -7.59 -1.45
N ARG A 171 -7.02 -8.41 -0.86
CA ARG A 171 -7.25 -8.45 0.58
C ARG A 171 -6.03 -8.92 1.36
N ARG A 172 -5.30 -9.93 0.86
CA ARG A 172 -4.03 -10.36 1.45
C ARG A 172 -3.01 -9.22 1.45
N ILE A 173 -2.82 -8.54 0.32
CA ILE A 173 -1.87 -7.42 0.22
C ILE A 173 -2.29 -6.25 1.11
N LEU A 174 -3.59 -5.96 1.23
CA LEU A 174 -4.14 -4.96 2.15
C LEU A 174 -3.65 -5.21 3.59
N TRP A 175 -3.95 -6.37 4.14
CA TRP A 175 -3.61 -6.68 5.53
C TRP A 175 -2.11 -6.86 5.73
N THR A 176 -1.41 -7.45 4.75
CA THR A 176 0.05 -7.54 4.80
C THR A 176 0.70 -6.17 4.86
N SER A 177 0.26 -5.21 4.04
CA SER A 177 0.80 -3.85 4.05
C SER A 177 0.57 -3.16 5.38
N LEU A 178 -0.68 -3.13 5.86
CA LEU A 178 -1.04 -2.46 7.11
C LEU A 178 -0.27 -3.01 8.31
N LEU A 179 -0.25 -4.35 8.45
CA LEU A 179 0.38 -5.01 9.60
C LEU A 179 1.91 -5.09 9.52
N SER A 180 2.50 -4.73 8.37
CA SER A 180 3.96 -4.64 8.20
C SER A 180 4.51 -3.23 8.27
N GLY A 181 3.66 -2.23 8.54
CA GLY A 181 4.11 -0.87 8.81
C GLY A 181 3.76 0.18 7.77
N ALA A 182 2.88 -0.12 6.80
CA ALA A 182 2.27 0.89 5.94
C ALA A 182 1.24 1.73 6.74
N CYS A 183 1.74 2.51 7.70
CA CYS A 183 0.92 3.24 8.67
C CYS A 183 0.13 4.41 8.08
N ALA A 184 0.46 4.86 6.87
CA ALA A 184 -0.34 5.83 6.11
C ALA A 184 -1.41 5.14 5.26
N GLY A 185 -1.42 3.81 5.19
CA GLY A 185 -2.45 3.02 4.51
C GLY A 185 -2.00 2.36 3.22
N ILE A 186 -2.98 2.08 2.38
CA ILE A 186 -2.83 1.41 1.10
C ILE A 186 -3.93 1.89 0.15
N THR A 187 -3.63 1.97 -1.14
CA THR A 187 -4.62 2.29 -2.18
C THR A 187 -5.29 1.02 -2.69
N TYR A 188 -6.47 1.16 -3.27
CA TYR A 188 -7.15 0.12 -4.04
C TYR A 188 -7.14 0.47 -5.52
N GLY A 189 -6.92 -0.53 -6.37
CA GLY A 189 -7.01 -0.42 -7.80
C GLY A 189 -7.82 -1.56 -8.41
N ALA A 190 -8.53 -1.26 -9.51
CA ALA A 190 -9.29 -2.23 -10.28
C ALA A 190 -8.96 -2.11 -11.76
N HIS A 191 -8.63 -3.24 -12.39
CA HIS A 191 -8.49 -3.29 -13.84
C HIS A 191 -9.86 -2.98 -14.48
N GLY A 192 -9.88 -2.16 -15.49
CA GLY A 192 -11.13 -1.62 -16.04
C GLY A 192 -11.40 -0.19 -15.56
N VAL A 193 -11.29 0.10 -14.26
CA VAL A 193 -11.30 1.47 -13.73
C VAL A 193 -9.98 2.16 -14.01
N TRP A 194 -8.84 1.52 -13.71
CA TRP A 194 -7.51 2.07 -13.93
C TRP A 194 -7.30 2.56 -15.37
N ASN A 195 -7.64 1.74 -16.36
CA ASN A 195 -7.50 2.06 -17.78
C ASN A 195 -8.78 2.65 -18.41
N TRP A 196 -9.82 2.88 -17.60
CA TRP A 196 -11.11 3.45 -18.01
C TRP A 196 -11.73 2.73 -19.22
N TYR A 197 -11.66 1.37 -19.20
CA TYR A 197 -11.98 0.54 -20.34
C TYR A 197 -13.45 0.61 -20.73
N LYS A 198 -13.73 0.93 -21.98
CA LYS A 198 -15.06 1.09 -22.56
C LYS A 198 -15.22 0.20 -23.80
N PRO A 199 -16.48 -0.14 -24.17
CA PRO A 199 -16.72 -0.88 -25.40
C PRO A 199 -16.10 -0.22 -26.62
N GLY A 200 -15.42 -1.01 -27.46
CA GLY A 200 -14.77 -0.54 -28.70
C GLY A 200 -13.39 0.11 -28.51
N MET A 201 -12.91 0.23 -27.27
CA MET A 201 -11.51 0.61 -27.06
C MET A 201 -10.60 -0.56 -27.45
N PRO A 202 -9.45 -0.28 -28.07
CA PRO A 202 -8.45 -1.32 -28.33
C PRO A 202 -8.00 -1.91 -26.98
N GLU A 203 -7.81 -3.22 -26.97
CA GLU A 203 -7.05 -3.83 -25.90
C GLU A 203 -5.66 -3.20 -25.91
N ASN A 204 -5.24 -2.66 -24.78
CA ASN A 204 -3.92 -2.10 -24.65
C ASN A 204 -2.99 -3.15 -24.03
N PRO A 205 -2.36 -4.01 -24.83
CA PRO A 205 -1.27 -4.80 -24.34
C PRO A 205 -0.11 -3.83 -24.09
N VAL A 206 0.08 -3.43 -22.85
CA VAL A 206 1.33 -2.78 -22.48
C VAL A 206 2.42 -3.78 -22.80
N SER A 207 3.24 -3.46 -23.76
CA SER A 207 4.27 -4.36 -24.30
C SER A 207 5.15 -4.89 -23.18
N GLY A 208 5.19 -6.21 -23.01
CA GLY A 208 6.01 -6.89 -21.99
C GLY A 208 5.37 -7.00 -20.61
N GLU A 209 4.17 -6.46 -20.39
CA GLU A 209 3.37 -6.69 -19.21
C GLU A 209 2.23 -7.68 -19.54
N GLY A 210 2.00 -8.68 -18.70
CA GLY A 210 0.98 -9.72 -18.93
C GLY A 210 -0.44 -9.24 -18.65
N PHE A 211 -0.76 -7.98 -18.95
CA PHE A 211 -2.09 -7.42 -18.72
C PHE A 211 -3.08 -8.04 -19.70
N LEU A 212 -3.95 -8.86 -19.17
CA LEU A 212 -5.04 -9.48 -19.91
C LEU A 212 -6.12 -8.44 -20.20
N GLN A 213 -7.08 -8.79 -21.06
CA GLN A 213 -8.23 -7.95 -21.34
C GLN A 213 -8.89 -7.46 -20.03
N ALA A 214 -9.14 -6.16 -19.95
CA ALA A 214 -9.82 -5.55 -18.82
C ALA A 214 -11.33 -5.85 -18.83
N PRO A 215 -11.98 -5.97 -17.67
CA PRO A 215 -13.42 -5.81 -17.60
C PRO A 215 -13.83 -4.40 -18.01
N LEU A 216 -15.09 -4.20 -18.42
CA LEU A 216 -15.61 -2.86 -18.65
C LEU A 216 -15.51 -2.03 -17.37
N CYS A 217 -15.28 -0.72 -17.50
CA CYS A 217 -15.15 0.15 -16.33
C CYS A 217 -16.43 0.15 -15.45
N THR A 218 -17.60 -0.02 -16.05
CA THR A 218 -18.88 -0.18 -15.32
C THR A 218 -18.90 -1.44 -14.47
N ASP A 219 -18.42 -2.56 -15.00
CA ASP A 219 -18.38 -3.83 -14.28
C ASP A 219 -17.29 -3.81 -13.21
N ALA A 220 -16.17 -3.13 -13.50
CA ALA A 220 -15.06 -3.00 -12.57
C ALA A 220 -15.38 -2.12 -11.33
N LEU A 221 -16.36 -1.24 -11.42
CA LEU A 221 -16.87 -0.48 -10.26
C LEU A 221 -17.61 -1.37 -9.23
N GLU A 222 -18.08 -2.54 -9.65
CA GLU A 222 -18.79 -3.51 -8.80
C GLU A 222 -17.88 -4.63 -8.27
N LEU A 223 -16.55 -4.52 -8.46
CA LEU A 223 -15.60 -5.53 -8.00
C LEU A 223 -15.55 -5.56 -6.45
N PRO A 224 -15.61 -6.76 -5.86
CA PRO A 224 -15.84 -6.90 -4.41
C PRO A 224 -14.64 -6.49 -3.54
N GLY A 225 -13.43 -6.41 -4.09
CA GLY A 225 -12.25 -6.02 -3.32
C GLY A 225 -12.34 -4.61 -2.75
N ALA A 226 -13.04 -3.69 -3.41
CA ALA A 226 -13.27 -2.34 -2.88
C ALA A 226 -13.95 -2.37 -1.51
N GLU A 227 -14.87 -3.32 -1.30
CA GLU A 227 -15.55 -3.49 -0.02
C GLU A 227 -14.65 -4.05 1.09
N ASP A 228 -13.62 -4.83 0.75
CA ASP A 228 -12.63 -5.29 1.73
C ASP A 228 -11.79 -4.12 2.26
N PHE A 229 -11.45 -3.16 1.38
CA PHE A 229 -10.76 -1.93 1.76
C PHE A 229 -11.66 -1.02 2.61
N ALA A 230 -12.93 -0.90 2.24
CA ALA A 230 -13.92 -0.16 3.03
C ALA A 230 -14.11 -0.79 4.42
N PHE A 231 -14.16 -2.12 4.51
CA PHE A 231 -14.24 -2.84 5.77
C PHE A 231 -13.00 -2.64 6.64
N ALA A 232 -11.80 -2.71 6.08
CA ALA A 232 -10.58 -2.45 6.83
C ALA A 232 -10.55 -1.02 7.39
N ARG A 233 -10.98 -0.05 6.58
CA ARG A 233 -11.15 1.34 7.02
C ARG A 233 -12.13 1.44 8.18
N GLN A 234 -13.34 0.87 8.04
CA GLN A 234 -14.35 0.88 9.08
C GLN A 234 -13.84 0.25 10.39
N LEU A 235 -13.12 -0.85 10.29
CA LEU A 235 -12.55 -1.52 11.46
C LEU A 235 -11.53 -0.64 12.20
N CYS A 236 -10.68 0.08 11.46
CA CYS A 236 -9.74 1.03 12.04
C CYS A 236 -10.47 2.24 12.67
N GLU A 237 -11.53 2.75 12.05
CA GLU A 237 -12.37 3.82 12.58
C GLU A 237 -13.07 3.37 13.88
N ASP A 238 -13.62 2.17 13.92
CA ASP A 238 -14.27 1.59 15.10
C ASP A 238 -13.27 1.39 16.25
N TRP A 239 -12.04 1.03 15.93
CA TRP A 239 -10.96 0.94 16.91
C TRP A 239 -10.43 2.30 17.34
N GLY A 240 -10.70 3.37 16.58
CA GLY A 240 -10.17 4.70 16.78
C GLY A 240 -8.65 4.80 16.60
N ARG A 241 -8.04 3.86 15.87
CA ARG A 241 -6.59 3.74 15.74
C ARG A 241 -6.16 3.24 14.36
N TRP A 242 -5.03 3.80 13.91
CA TRP A 242 -4.39 3.50 12.63
C TRP A 242 -2.90 3.17 12.79
N ASP A 243 -2.39 3.17 14.02
CA ASP A 243 -0.99 3.09 14.38
C ASP A 243 -0.50 1.65 14.53
N PHE A 244 -0.57 0.88 13.47
CA PHE A 244 -0.05 -0.48 13.45
C PHE A 244 1.48 -0.50 13.57
N THR A 245 1.98 -1.10 14.65
CA THR A 245 3.41 -1.34 14.88
C THR A 245 3.70 -2.81 14.69
N PRO A 246 4.47 -3.21 13.67
CA PRO A 246 4.83 -4.61 13.44
C PRO A 246 5.43 -5.26 14.69
N CYS A 247 4.99 -6.47 14.99
CA CYS A 247 5.42 -7.26 16.16
C CYS A 247 5.56 -8.75 15.83
N PRO A 248 6.48 -9.12 14.91
CA PRO A 248 6.66 -10.51 14.49
C PRO A 248 7.07 -11.45 15.62
N GLU A 249 7.57 -10.92 16.73
CA GLU A 249 7.96 -11.66 17.93
C GLU A 249 6.78 -12.33 18.66
N VAL A 250 5.54 -12.01 18.31
CA VAL A 250 4.35 -12.72 18.83
C VAL A 250 4.22 -14.13 18.27
N LEU A 251 4.88 -14.43 17.16
CA LEU A 251 4.97 -15.77 16.60
C LEU A 251 6.14 -16.53 17.23
N LEU A 252 5.93 -17.78 17.64
CA LEU A 252 7.02 -18.63 18.13
C LEU A 252 8.07 -18.94 17.07
N ALA A 253 7.65 -19.02 15.81
CA ALA A 253 8.52 -19.15 14.67
C ALA A 253 8.07 -18.12 13.62
N TYR A 254 9.03 -17.40 13.05
CA TYR A 254 8.77 -16.46 11.99
C TYR A 254 8.03 -17.11 10.83
N ARG A 255 6.96 -16.44 10.39
CA ARG A 255 6.15 -16.80 9.23
C ARG A 255 5.99 -15.57 8.36
N GLU A 256 6.56 -15.61 7.17
CA GLU A 256 6.49 -14.48 6.24
C GLU A 256 5.04 -14.18 5.82
N GLU A 257 4.21 -15.21 5.75
CA GLU A 257 2.81 -15.14 5.35
C GLU A 257 1.89 -14.56 6.45
N ILE A 258 2.36 -14.50 7.70
CA ILE A 258 1.57 -14.07 8.85
C ILE A 258 2.13 -12.76 9.42
N PRO A 259 1.76 -11.61 8.83
CA PRO A 259 2.12 -10.33 9.43
C PRO A 259 1.34 -10.13 10.74
N ALA A 260 2.02 -9.56 11.71
CA ALA A 260 1.47 -9.25 13.02
C ALA A 260 1.84 -7.83 13.43
N ALA A 261 0.89 -7.11 14.02
CA ALA A 261 1.12 -5.76 14.52
C ALA A 261 0.34 -5.47 15.80
N ARG A 262 0.87 -4.54 16.60
CA ARG A 262 0.18 -3.96 17.74
C ARG A 262 -0.45 -2.64 17.37
N SER A 263 -1.66 -2.40 17.90
CA SER A 263 -2.37 -1.13 17.82
C SER A 263 -3.13 -0.90 19.13
N GLY A 264 -2.59 -0.07 20.00
CA GLY A 264 -3.11 0.12 21.35
C GLY A 264 -3.05 -1.16 22.16
N VAL A 265 -4.20 -1.56 22.69
CA VAL A 265 -4.34 -2.82 23.48
C VAL A 265 -4.49 -4.08 22.62
N ARG A 266 -4.50 -3.93 21.29
CA ARG A 266 -4.74 -5.04 20.36
C ARG A 266 -3.45 -5.51 19.72
N THR A 267 -3.31 -6.83 19.66
CA THR A 267 -2.40 -7.50 18.73
C THR A 267 -3.24 -8.11 17.62
N VAL A 268 -2.92 -7.76 16.37
CA VAL A 268 -3.65 -8.17 15.17
C VAL A 268 -2.72 -9.00 14.30
N LEU A 269 -3.16 -10.20 13.92
CA LEU A 269 -2.45 -11.05 12.96
C LEU A 269 -3.36 -11.30 11.77
N TYR A 270 -2.79 -11.22 10.57
CA TYR A 270 -3.46 -11.73 9.37
C TYR A 270 -3.07 -13.19 9.16
N LEU A 271 -4.06 -14.05 9.08
CA LEU A 271 -3.91 -15.49 8.85
C LEU A 271 -4.44 -15.81 7.45
N PRO A 272 -3.58 -16.16 6.49
CA PRO A 272 -4.01 -16.52 5.13
C PRO A 272 -4.76 -17.85 5.07
N THR A 273 -4.71 -18.62 6.13
CA THR A 273 -5.46 -19.86 6.32
C THR A 273 -5.75 -20.07 7.81
N ALA A 274 -6.81 -20.79 8.09
CA ALA A 274 -7.31 -21.04 9.45
C ALA A 274 -6.54 -22.13 10.23
N ALA A 275 -5.30 -22.43 9.89
CA ALA A 275 -4.49 -23.48 10.53
C ALA A 275 -4.17 -23.15 12.01
N PRO A 276 -4.00 -24.18 12.87
CA PRO A 276 -3.48 -23.98 14.21
C PRO A 276 -2.13 -23.27 14.23
N LEU A 277 -1.92 -22.40 15.21
CA LEU A 277 -0.72 -21.55 15.27
C LEU A 277 -0.20 -21.43 16.71
N PRO A 278 1.10 -21.73 16.94
CA PRO A 278 1.72 -21.44 18.22
C PRO A 278 2.19 -19.98 18.29
N LEU A 279 1.81 -19.30 19.37
CA LEU A 279 2.15 -17.91 19.65
C LEU A 279 3.01 -17.82 20.93
N ALA A 280 3.70 -16.71 21.11
CA ALA A 280 4.50 -16.46 22.29
C ALA A 280 3.65 -16.53 23.57
N GLY A 281 4.10 -17.27 24.55
CA GLY A 281 3.38 -17.44 25.83
C GLY A 281 3.39 -16.21 26.73
N THR A 282 4.13 -15.18 26.38
CA THR A 282 4.17 -13.87 27.06
C THR A 282 3.02 -12.95 26.70
N LEU A 283 2.14 -13.35 25.76
CA LEU A 283 0.99 -12.55 25.39
C LEU A 283 -0.02 -12.47 26.54
N SER A 284 -0.36 -11.26 26.96
CA SER A 284 -1.50 -11.03 27.86
C SER A 284 -2.78 -11.16 27.05
N VAL A 285 -3.66 -12.07 27.45
CA VAL A 285 -4.91 -12.34 26.74
C VAL A 285 -6.08 -12.07 27.69
N GLN A 286 -6.77 -10.95 27.48
CA GLN A 286 -8.06 -10.64 28.11
C GLN A 286 -9.21 -11.11 27.22
N LYS A 287 -9.06 -10.94 25.90
CA LYS A 287 -10.02 -11.38 24.90
C LYS A 287 -9.29 -11.83 23.65
N ILE A 288 -9.78 -12.89 23.02
CA ILE A 288 -9.25 -13.40 21.76
C ILE A 288 -10.39 -13.84 20.86
N TYR A 289 -10.33 -13.46 19.60
CA TYR A 289 -11.37 -13.81 18.62
C TYR A 289 -10.82 -13.70 17.20
N PHE A 290 -11.49 -14.35 16.27
CA PHE A 290 -11.26 -14.17 14.85
C PHE A 290 -12.26 -13.18 14.25
N ILE A 291 -11.85 -12.52 13.18
CA ILE A 291 -12.73 -11.87 12.21
C ILE A 291 -12.54 -12.63 10.90
N ASP A 292 -13.57 -13.35 10.47
CA ASP A 292 -13.63 -13.99 9.16
C ASP A 292 -13.72 -12.89 8.10
N LEU A 293 -12.72 -12.80 7.22
CA LEU A 293 -12.64 -11.72 6.26
C LEU A 293 -13.57 -11.88 5.05
N GLU A 294 -14.09 -13.08 4.81
CA GLU A 294 -15.09 -13.31 3.77
C GLU A 294 -16.49 -12.88 4.23
N THR A 295 -16.87 -13.29 5.44
CA THR A 295 -18.20 -13.03 5.97
C THR A 295 -18.29 -11.79 6.85
N ARG A 296 -17.13 -11.21 7.24
CA ARG A 296 -16.97 -10.07 8.15
C ARG A 296 -17.53 -10.33 9.56
N LYS A 297 -17.70 -11.59 9.92
CA LYS A 297 -18.23 -12.01 11.23
C LYS A 297 -17.13 -12.23 12.24
N THR A 298 -17.39 -11.84 13.48
CA THR A 298 -16.57 -12.23 14.62
C THR A 298 -16.88 -13.68 15.00
N LEU A 299 -15.83 -14.47 15.13
CA LEU A 299 -15.91 -15.89 15.49
C LEU A 299 -15.11 -16.15 16.77
N PRO A 300 -15.50 -17.12 17.61
CA PRO A 300 -14.74 -17.45 18.80
C PRO A 300 -13.37 -18.01 18.43
N ALA A 301 -12.35 -17.70 19.25
CA ALA A 301 -11.04 -18.32 19.17
C ALA A 301 -10.80 -19.17 20.42
N HIS A 302 -10.30 -20.39 20.22
CA HIS A 302 -9.93 -21.30 21.29
C HIS A 302 -8.42 -21.48 21.31
N PHE A 303 -7.85 -21.56 22.49
CA PHE A 303 -6.42 -21.74 22.69
C PHE A 303 -6.09 -22.53 23.96
N LEU A 304 -4.91 -23.10 23.97
CA LEU A 304 -4.36 -23.82 25.11
C LEU A 304 -2.95 -23.31 25.43
N TYR A 305 -2.65 -23.11 26.69
CA TYR A 305 -1.27 -22.89 27.12
C TYR A 305 -0.57 -24.25 27.27
N LYS A 306 0.50 -24.47 26.53
CA LYS A 306 1.32 -25.67 26.58
C LYS A 306 2.78 -25.35 26.34
N ALA A 307 3.67 -25.91 27.19
CA ALA A 307 5.12 -25.75 27.03
C ALA A 307 5.60 -24.28 26.91
N GLY A 308 4.97 -23.37 27.67
CA GLY A 308 5.33 -21.93 27.63
C GLY A 308 4.84 -21.15 26.42
N ALA A 309 3.98 -21.73 25.60
CA ALA A 309 3.40 -21.13 24.42
C ALA A 309 1.87 -21.12 24.48
N LEU A 310 1.26 -20.15 23.79
CA LEU A 310 -0.16 -20.12 23.52
C LEU A 310 -0.39 -20.85 22.18
N HIS A 311 -1.08 -21.97 22.22
CA HIS A 311 -1.45 -22.74 21.02
C HIS A 311 -2.86 -22.39 20.60
N LEU A 312 -2.97 -21.62 19.52
CA LEU A 312 -4.23 -21.30 18.89
C LEU A 312 -4.76 -22.54 18.16
N GLU A 313 -6.02 -22.88 18.38
CA GLU A 313 -6.71 -23.92 17.65
C GLU A 313 -7.13 -23.43 16.27
N GLN A 314 -7.53 -24.34 15.39
CA GLN A 314 -8.01 -24.01 14.07
C GLN A 314 -9.19 -23.04 14.14
N ALA A 315 -9.16 -21.96 13.36
CA ALA A 315 -10.29 -21.05 13.25
C ALA A 315 -11.49 -21.74 12.57
N PRO A 316 -12.72 -21.40 12.96
CA PRO A 316 -13.93 -21.97 12.37
C PRO A 316 -14.31 -21.28 11.04
N CYS A 317 -13.34 -21.00 10.18
CA CYS A 317 -13.51 -20.42 8.84
C CYS A 317 -12.61 -21.15 7.83
N TYR A 318 -12.95 -21.06 6.56
CA TYR A 318 -12.26 -21.81 5.49
C TYR A 318 -11.16 -20.99 4.80
N ARG A 319 -11.25 -19.67 4.88
CA ARG A 319 -10.38 -18.75 4.18
C ARG A 319 -9.53 -17.96 5.16
N ASP A 320 -9.15 -16.78 4.77
CA ASP A 320 -8.35 -15.88 5.55
C ASP A 320 -9.15 -15.20 6.69
N ALA A 321 -8.45 -14.91 7.76
CA ALA A 321 -9.03 -14.26 8.93
C ALA A 321 -8.03 -13.28 9.57
N LEU A 322 -8.56 -12.33 10.35
CA LEU A 322 -7.78 -11.67 11.37
C LEU A 322 -7.92 -12.38 12.70
N LEU A 323 -6.82 -12.62 13.38
CA LEU A 323 -6.80 -12.93 14.79
C LEU A 323 -6.60 -11.65 15.58
N ILE A 324 -7.52 -11.38 16.49
CA ILE A 324 -7.45 -10.22 17.38
C ILE A 324 -7.22 -10.73 18.81
N ILE A 325 -6.15 -10.25 19.45
CA ILE A 325 -5.83 -10.49 20.84
C ILE A 325 -5.88 -9.16 21.55
N GLU A 326 -6.81 -8.98 22.48
CA GLU A 326 -6.88 -7.81 23.35
C GLU A 326 -6.24 -8.16 24.69
N GLY A 327 -5.35 -7.32 25.17
CA GLY A 327 -4.61 -7.50 26.40
C GLY A 327 -4.18 -6.17 27.00
N GLU A 328 -3.37 -6.21 28.04
CA GLU A 328 -2.79 -5.00 28.59
C GLU A 328 -1.78 -4.41 27.62
N SER A 329 -1.81 -3.07 27.47
CA SER A 329 -0.72 -2.37 26.77
C SER A 329 0.60 -2.71 27.46
N PRO A 330 1.64 -3.14 26.73
CA PRO A 330 2.97 -3.19 27.32
C PRO A 330 3.32 -1.78 27.83
N CYS A 331 3.68 -1.71 29.12
CA CYS A 331 4.13 -0.49 29.77
C CYS A 331 5.36 0.10 29.10
#